data_c8755d88b9faa589081f535543e404e3
#
_entry.id   c8755d88b9faa589081f535543e404e3
#
_cell.length_a   1.000
_cell.length_b   1.000
_cell.length_c   1.000
_cell.angle_alpha   90.00
_cell.angle_beta   90.00
_cell.angle_gamma   90.00
#
_symmetry.space_group_name_H-M   'P 1'
#
loop_
_entity.id
_entity.type
_entity.pdbx_description
1 polymer ?
#
loop_
_entity_poly.entity_id
_entity_poly.type
_entity_poly.pdbx_seq_one_letter_code
_entity_poly.pdbx_strand_id
1 'polypeptide(L)'
;MIAVYGKGGIGKSTTSSNLSAAFSKLGKRVLQIGCDPKHDSTFTLTHKMVPTVIDILEEVDFHSEELRPEDFVFTGFNGVQCVESGGPPAGTGCGGYVTGQTVKLLKEHHLLEDTDVVIFDVLGDVVCGGFAAPLQHANYCLIVTANDFDSIFAMNRIVQAIQAKAKNYKVRLGGVVANRSADTDQIDKFNARTGLRTMAHFKDVDAIRRSRLKKCTIFEMDDDDEAVQAVRREYLRLAQNMLENVEPLEATSLKDREIFDLLGFD
;
A
#
# COMPACT_ATOMS: atom_id res chain seq x y z
N MET A 1 0.10 -10.35 -5.63
CA MET A 1 -0.35 -9.62 -4.42
C MET A 1 0.78 -8.73 -3.94
N ILE A 2 0.49 -7.45 -3.68
CA ILE A 2 1.45 -6.40 -3.32
C ILE A 2 1.02 -5.81 -1.98
N ALA A 3 1.93 -5.72 -1.00
CA ALA A 3 1.69 -5.00 0.24
C ALA A 3 2.45 -3.67 0.22
N VAL A 4 1.77 -2.57 0.48
CA VAL A 4 2.33 -1.21 0.46
C VAL A 4 2.58 -0.75 1.89
N TYR A 5 3.84 -0.52 2.22
CA TYR A 5 4.31 -0.09 3.53
C TYR A 5 4.98 1.27 3.49
N GLY A 6 5.23 1.87 4.64
CA GLY A 6 5.94 3.14 4.79
C GLY A 6 5.46 3.88 6.04
N LYS A 7 6.16 4.94 6.40
CA LYS A 7 5.87 5.78 7.58
C LYS A 7 4.43 6.34 7.54
N GLY A 8 3.82 6.58 8.69
CA GLY A 8 2.53 7.25 8.81
C GLY A 8 2.54 8.61 8.09
N GLY A 9 1.47 8.89 7.34
CA GLY A 9 1.34 10.16 6.61
C GLY A 9 2.19 10.31 5.34
N ILE A 10 3.03 9.32 4.99
CA ILE A 10 3.92 9.40 3.81
C ILE A 10 3.20 9.36 2.46
N GLY A 11 1.91 9.00 2.45
CA GLY A 11 1.09 8.91 1.24
C GLY A 11 0.87 7.50 0.72
N LYS A 12 0.98 6.45 1.56
CA LYS A 12 0.71 5.06 1.20
C LYS A 12 -0.65 4.89 0.53
N SER A 13 -1.74 5.29 1.19
CA SER A 13 -3.10 5.14 0.66
C SER A 13 -3.30 5.87 -0.66
N THR A 14 -2.71 7.05 -0.82
CA THR A 14 -2.71 7.78 -2.09
C THR A 14 -1.94 7.02 -3.17
N THR A 15 -0.79 6.44 -2.83
CA THR A 15 0.00 5.63 -3.75
C THR A 15 -0.75 4.35 -4.11
N SER A 16 -1.32 3.65 -3.14
CA SER A 16 -2.10 2.43 -3.35
C SER A 16 -3.28 2.66 -4.29
N SER A 17 -4.09 3.70 -4.04
CA SER A 17 -5.26 4.01 -4.87
C SER A 17 -4.88 4.39 -6.31
N ASN A 18 -3.85 5.22 -6.50
CA ASN A 18 -3.41 5.58 -7.84
C ASN A 18 -2.71 4.41 -8.56
N LEU A 19 -2.01 3.54 -7.84
CA LEU A 19 -1.42 2.32 -8.40
C LEU A 19 -2.51 1.32 -8.79
N SER A 20 -3.57 1.14 -7.98
CA SER A 20 -4.75 0.34 -8.33
C SER A 20 -5.44 0.87 -9.58
N ALA A 21 -5.63 2.19 -9.67
CA ALA A 21 -6.17 2.84 -10.85
C ALA A 21 -5.26 2.63 -12.08
N ALA A 22 -3.94 2.69 -11.93
CA ALA A 22 -2.99 2.42 -13.01
C ALA A 22 -3.09 0.97 -13.51
N PHE A 23 -3.14 -0.02 -12.61
CA PHE A 23 -3.33 -1.42 -13.01
C PHE A 23 -4.65 -1.63 -13.75
N SER A 24 -5.75 -1.01 -13.29
CA SER A 24 -7.03 -1.11 -13.98
C SER A 24 -7.01 -0.48 -15.37
N LYS A 25 -6.27 0.63 -15.55
CA LYS A 25 -6.02 1.24 -16.88
C LYS A 25 -5.20 0.33 -17.81
N LEU A 26 -4.37 -0.55 -17.25
CA LEU A 26 -3.66 -1.60 -17.99
C LEU A 26 -4.52 -2.86 -18.21
N GLY A 27 -5.81 -2.79 -17.97
CA GLY A 27 -6.77 -3.87 -18.21
C GLY A 27 -6.73 -4.99 -17.18
N LYS A 28 -6.17 -4.77 -15.99
CA LYS A 28 -6.12 -5.77 -14.91
C LYS A 28 -7.34 -5.67 -14.00
N ARG A 29 -7.84 -6.83 -13.55
CA ARG A 29 -8.81 -6.91 -12.46
C ARG A 29 -8.08 -6.67 -11.16
N VAL A 30 -8.46 -5.64 -10.43
CA VAL A 30 -7.75 -5.16 -9.24
C VAL A 30 -8.65 -5.21 -8.02
N LEU A 31 -8.11 -5.69 -6.91
CA LEU A 31 -8.72 -5.61 -5.58
C LEU A 31 -7.78 -4.80 -4.66
N GLN A 32 -8.27 -3.71 -4.09
CA GLN A 32 -7.57 -2.96 -3.05
C GLN A 32 -8.20 -3.23 -1.69
N ILE A 33 -7.37 -3.59 -0.72
CA ILE A 33 -7.75 -3.87 0.67
C ILE A 33 -7.09 -2.84 1.57
N GLY A 34 -7.88 -1.95 2.17
CA GLY A 34 -7.43 -1.02 3.21
C GLY A 34 -7.31 -1.74 4.55
N CYS A 35 -6.14 -1.68 5.17
CA CYS A 35 -5.83 -2.34 6.44
C CYS A 35 -5.60 -1.34 7.60
N ASP A 36 -5.93 -0.06 7.39
CA ASP A 36 -5.79 0.99 8.41
C ASP A 36 -7.14 1.21 9.11
N PRO A 37 -7.19 1.28 10.45
CA PRO A 37 -8.42 1.62 11.19
C PRO A 37 -9.11 2.91 10.76
N LYS A 38 -8.40 3.84 10.11
CA LYS A 38 -8.98 5.05 9.53
C LYS A 38 -9.89 4.80 8.32
N HIS A 39 -9.82 3.61 7.72
CA HIS A 39 -10.59 3.13 6.56
C HIS A 39 -10.71 4.19 5.43
N ASP A 40 -9.62 4.88 5.12
CA ASP A 40 -9.55 5.92 4.08
C ASP A 40 -8.70 5.51 2.87
N SER A 41 -8.37 4.22 2.76
CA SER A 41 -7.53 3.68 1.70
C SER A 41 -8.19 3.75 0.33
N THR A 42 -9.45 3.33 0.27
CA THR A 42 -10.21 3.22 -0.99
C THR A 42 -11.01 4.47 -1.35
N PHE A 43 -10.96 5.47 -0.49
CA PHE A 43 -11.74 6.71 -0.56
C PHE A 43 -11.64 7.45 -1.91
N THR A 44 -10.47 7.52 -2.52
CA THR A 44 -10.29 8.19 -3.83
C THR A 44 -10.69 7.31 -5.01
N LEU A 45 -10.82 6.01 -4.82
CA LEU A 45 -11.33 5.08 -5.84
C LEU A 45 -12.86 5.07 -5.84
N THR A 46 -13.48 5.11 -4.67
CA THR A 46 -14.93 4.99 -4.48
C THR A 46 -15.65 6.34 -4.39
N HIS A 47 -14.90 7.45 -4.32
CA HIS A 47 -15.37 8.84 -4.13
C HIS A 47 -16.10 9.10 -2.80
N LYS A 48 -16.15 8.11 -1.93
CA LYS A 48 -16.81 8.14 -0.63
C LYS A 48 -16.10 7.24 0.38
N MET A 49 -16.38 7.43 1.64
CA MET A 49 -16.04 6.44 2.66
C MET A 49 -17.00 5.26 2.53
N VAL A 50 -16.46 4.04 2.55
CA VAL A 50 -17.24 2.81 2.51
C VAL A 50 -17.27 2.17 3.91
N PRO A 51 -18.32 1.39 4.26
CA PRO A 51 -18.35 0.61 5.48
C PRO A 51 -17.14 -0.34 5.56
N THR A 52 -16.69 -0.62 6.78
CA THR A 52 -15.61 -1.58 6.99
C THR A 52 -16.13 -2.99 7.17
N VAL A 53 -15.32 -4.00 6.86
CA VAL A 53 -15.68 -5.41 7.08
C VAL A 53 -16.01 -5.66 8.55
N ILE A 54 -15.29 -5.01 9.49
CA ILE A 54 -15.57 -5.20 10.91
C ILE A 54 -16.93 -4.63 11.30
N ASP A 55 -17.29 -3.43 10.81
CA ASP A 55 -18.60 -2.83 11.08
C ASP A 55 -19.74 -3.72 10.55
N ILE A 56 -19.58 -4.23 9.32
CA ILE A 56 -20.55 -5.13 8.67
C ILE A 56 -20.68 -6.45 9.43
N LEU A 57 -19.56 -7.03 9.89
CA LEU A 57 -19.59 -8.25 10.71
C LEU A 57 -20.27 -8.03 12.05
N GLU A 58 -20.11 -6.86 12.67
CA GLU A 58 -20.81 -6.50 13.91
C GLU A 58 -22.33 -6.43 13.69
N GLU A 59 -22.80 -5.92 12.53
CA GLU A 59 -24.23 -5.84 12.20
C GLU A 59 -24.91 -7.21 12.09
N VAL A 60 -24.14 -8.28 11.79
CA VAL A 60 -24.63 -9.67 11.69
C VAL A 60 -24.13 -10.55 12.84
N ASP A 61 -23.80 -9.96 14.00
CA ASP A 61 -23.29 -10.67 15.18
C ASP A 61 -22.13 -11.66 14.84
N PHE A 62 -21.25 -11.26 13.90
CA PHE A 62 -20.13 -12.05 13.35
C PHE A 62 -20.52 -13.33 12.62
N HIS A 63 -21.76 -13.46 12.16
CA HIS A 63 -22.23 -14.53 11.29
C HIS A 63 -21.80 -14.29 9.84
N SER A 64 -20.52 -14.51 9.54
CA SER A 64 -19.93 -14.24 8.21
C SER A 64 -20.58 -15.02 7.08
N GLU A 65 -21.23 -16.15 7.37
CA GLU A 65 -21.98 -16.96 6.42
C GLU A 65 -23.25 -16.28 5.88
N GLU A 66 -23.73 -15.23 6.52
CA GLU A 66 -24.88 -14.42 6.07
C GLU A 66 -24.47 -13.36 5.05
N LEU A 67 -23.18 -13.02 4.97
CA LEU A 67 -22.67 -11.96 4.12
C LEU A 67 -22.50 -12.43 2.67
N ARG A 68 -22.81 -11.51 1.75
CA ARG A 68 -22.55 -11.65 0.31
C ARG A 68 -21.45 -10.68 -0.12
N PRO A 69 -20.76 -10.94 -1.24
CA PRO A 69 -19.76 -10.02 -1.75
C PRO A 69 -20.23 -8.56 -1.85
N GLU A 70 -21.49 -8.33 -2.22
CA GLU A 70 -22.08 -7.00 -2.40
C GLU A 70 -22.16 -6.19 -1.09
N ASP A 71 -22.11 -6.86 0.06
CA ASP A 71 -22.22 -6.21 1.35
C ASP A 71 -20.90 -5.53 1.76
N PHE A 72 -19.74 -6.08 1.33
CA PHE A 72 -18.42 -5.62 1.77
C PHE A 72 -17.43 -5.30 0.64
N VAL A 73 -17.79 -5.55 -0.63
CA VAL A 73 -16.98 -5.20 -1.80
C VAL A 73 -17.63 -4.06 -2.56
N PHE A 74 -16.93 -2.95 -2.69
CA PHE A 74 -17.42 -1.76 -3.36
C PHE A 74 -16.67 -1.55 -4.68
N THR A 75 -17.39 -1.22 -5.73
CA THR A 75 -16.79 -0.92 -7.04
C THR A 75 -16.32 0.54 -7.06
N GLY A 76 -15.04 0.74 -7.32
CA GLY A 76 -14.42 2.03 -7.49
C GLY A 76 -14.07 2.35 -8.95
N PHE A 77 -13.17 3.32 -9.12
CA PHE A 77 -12.69 3.78 -10.42
C PHE A 77 -12.34 2.61 -11.36
N ASN A 78 -12.87 2.68 -12.58
CA ASN A 78 -12.59 1.74 -13.67
C ASN A 78 -12.73 0.25 -13.28
N GLY A 79 -13.67 -0.06 -12.36
CA GLY A 79 -13.98 -1.43 -11.95
C GLY A 79 -13.04 -1.98 -10.86
N VAL A 80 -12.18 -1.17 -10.26
CA VAL A 80 -11.37 -1.59 -9.10
C VAL A 80 -12.29 -2.01 -7.96
N GLN A 81 -12.15 -3.23 -7.47
CA GLN A 81 -12.82 -3.71 -6.27
C GLN A 81 -12.13 -3.14 -5.02
N CYS A 82 -12.91 -2.65 -4.09
CA CYS A 82 -12.48 -1.92 -2.91
C CYS A 82 -13.06 -2.55 -1.65
N VAL A 83 -12.20 -2.84 -0.68
CA VAL A 83 -12.58 -3.37 0.63
C VAL A 83 -11.82 -2.61 1.71
N GLU A 84 -12.51 -2.19 2.76
CA GLU A 84 -11.89 -1.62 3.96
C GLU A 84 -12.03 -2.61 5.10
N SER A 85 -10.90 -3.09 5.65
CA SER A 85 -10.93 -4.02 6.78
C SER A 85 -11.46 -3.34 8.04
N GLY A 86 -11.09 -2.08 8.26
CA GLY A 86 -11.33 -1.37 9.50
C GLY A 86 -10.33 -1.71 10.58
N GLY A 87 -10.66 -1.37 11.81
CA GLY A 87 -9.85 -1.67 13.00
C GLY A 87 -10.71 -2.22 14.12
N PRO A 88 -10.11 -2.94 15.09
CA PRO A 88 -10.85 -3.40 16.25
C PRO A 88 -11.34 -2.20 17.06
N PRO A 89 -12.47 -2.32 17.78
CA PRO A 89 -12.90 -1.33 18.72
C PRO A 89 -11.79 -0.94 19.71
N ALA A 90 -11.78 0.33 20.14
CA ALA A 90 -10.71 0.84 21.00
C ALA A 90 -10.54 -0.04 22.26
N GLY A 91 -9.32 -0.54 22.47
CA GLY A 91 -8.98 -1.40 23.61
C GLY A 91 -9.28 -2.89 23.42
N THR A 92 -9.80 -3.33 22.27
CA THR A 92 -10.21 -4.73 22.04
C THR A 92 -9.48 -5.38 20.88
N GLY A 93 -8.26 -5.84 21.05
CA GLY A 93 -7.62 -6.68 20.05
C GLY A 93 -6.59 -5.98 19.14
N CYS A 94 -6.22 -6.66 18.06
CA CYS A 94 -5.16 -6.24 17.14
C CYS A 94 -5.70 -6.12 15.71
N GLY A 95 -5.34 -5.04 15.00
CA GLY A 95 -5.71 -4.83 13.59
C GLY A 95 -5.37 -6.01 12.66
N GLY A 96 -4.40 -6.85 13.03
CA GLY A 96 -4.09 -8.06 12.29
C GLY A 96 -5.15 -9.14 12.35
N TYR A 97 -5.91 -9.20 13.41
CA TYR A 97 -7.06 -10.08 13.49
C TYR A 97 -8.11 -9.66 12.46
N VAL A 98 -8.44 -8.37 12.41
CA VAL A 98 -9.44 -7.82 11.47
C VAL A 98 -9.03 -8.04 10.02
N THR A 99 -7.76 -7.71 9.68
CA THR A 99 -7.23 -7.99 8.35
C THR A 99 -7.27 -9.49 8.02
N GLY A 100 -6.97 -10.35 9.00
CA GLY A 100 -7.08 -11.81 8.85
C GLY A 100 -8.51 -12.28 8.55
N GLN A 101 -9.51 -11.74 9.26
CA GLN A 101 -10.92 -12.02 9.00
C GLN A 101 -11.35 -11.53 7.61
N THR A 102 -10.93 -10.33 7.21
CA THR A 102 -11.18 -9.81 5.86
C THR A 102 -10.63 -10.74 4.79
N VAL A 103 -9.37 -11.16 4.91
CA VAL A 103 -8.76 -12.09 3.93
C VAL A 103 -9.46 -13.45 3.92
N LYS A 104 -9.89 -13.95 5.09
CA LYS A 104 -10.67 -15.18 5.19
C LYS A 104 -11.98 -15.07 4.42
N LEU A 105 -12.74 -14.01 4.66
CA LEU A 105 -14.02 -13.72 3.98
C LEU A 105 -13.83 -13.61 2.45
N LEU A 106 -12.81 -12.90 1.99
CA LEU A 106 -12.49 -12.80 0.57
C LEU A 106 -12.17 -14.15 -0.08
N LYS A 107 -11.52 -15.06 0.65
CA LYS A 107 -11.23 -16.43 0.18
C LYS A 107 -12.48 -17.29 0.13
N GLU A 108 -13.34 -17.22 1.15
CA GLU A 108 -14.60 -17.97 1.22
C GLU A 108 -15.51 -17.64 0.03
N HIS A 109 -15.45 -16.39 -0.46
CA HIS A 109 -16.20 -15.94 -1.63
C HIS A 109 -15.40 -16.00 -2.95
N HIS A 110 -14.23 -16.66 -2.99
CA HIS A 110 -13.37 -16.81 -4.18
C HIS A 110 -12.92 -15.50 -4.85
N LEU A 111 -13.02 -14.36 -4.16
CA LEU A 111 -12.73 -13.03 -4.71
C LEU A 111 -11.24 -12.81 -5.03
N LEU A 112 -10.34 -13.57 -4.39
CA LEU A 112 -8.91 -13.50 -4.68
C LEU A 112 -8.52 -14.27 -5.95
N GLU A 113 -9.27 -15.27 -6.35
CA GLU A 113 -8.99 -16.14 -7.51
C GLU A 113 -9.33 -15.41 -8.82
N ASP A 114 -10.36 -14.57 -8.80
CA ASP A 114 -10.80 -13.78 -9.95
C ASP A 114 -10.08 -12.44 -10.10
N THR A 115 -9.01 -12.21 -9.33
CA THR A 115 -8.28 -10.95 -9.29
C THR A 115 -6.85 -11.12 -9.82
N ASP A 116 -6.45 -10.26 -10.78
CA ASP A 116 -5.09 -10.28 -11.34
C ASP A 116 -4.08 -9.62 -10.39
N VAL A 117 -4.50 -8.53 -9.71
CA VAL A 117 -3.66 -7.76 -8.77
C VAL A 117 -4.42 -7.46 -7.49
N VAL A 118 -3.87 -7.89 -6.35
CA VAL A 118 -4.35 -7.51 -5.02
C VAL A 118 -3.36 -6.54 -4.39
N ILE A 119 -3.84 -5.39 -3.91
CA ILE A 119 -3.06 -4.41 -3.16
C ILE A 119 -3.55 -4.36 -1.71
N PHE A 120 -2.64 -4.61 -0.78
CA PHE A 120 -2.84 -4.35 0.63
C PHE A 120 -2.25 -2.98 0.97
N ASP A 121 -3.10 -2.00 1.31
CA ASP A 121 -2.67 -0.72 1.87
C ASP A 121 -2.53 -0.86 3.38
N VAL A 122 -1.31 -0.99 3.85
CA VAL A 122 -1.03 -1.40 5.22
C VAL A 122 -0.85 -0.19 6.14
N LEU A 123 -1.33 -0.31 7.37
CA LEU A 123 -1.10 0.65 8.44
C LEU A 123 0.41 0.95 8.61
N GLY A 124 0.74 2.23 8.87
CA GLY A 124 2.13 2.73 8.95
C GLY A 124 3.04 2.07 9.98
N ASP A 125 4.02 2.66 10.28
CA ASP A 125 5.26 2.72 11.06
C ASP A 125 5.79 1.48 11.79
N VAL A 126 5.01 0.50 12.26
CA VAL A 126 5.56 -0.51 13.18
C VAL A 126 5.07 -1.92 12.88
N VAL A 127 6.00 -2.84 12.97
CA VAL A 127 5.81 -4.28 12.82
C VAL A 127 5.09 -4.85 14.04
N CYS A 128 3.80 -4.60 14.18
CA CYS A 128 2.95 -5.34 15.11
C CYS A 128 2.35 -6.59 14.45
N GLY A 129 1.63 -7.41 15.21
CA GLY A 129 0.94 -8.58 14.65
C GLY A 129 0.02 -8.24 13.48
N GLY A 130 -0.63 -7.05 13.52
CA GLY A 130 -1.47 -6.54 12.44
C GLY A 130 -0.74 -6.21 11.16
N PHE A 131 0.46 -5.69 11.28
CA PHE A 131 1.37 -5.47 10.18
C PHE A 131 1.75 -6.78 9.46
N ALA A 132 1.84 -7.89 10.19
CA ALA A 132 2.30 -9.15 9.63
C ALA A 132 1.24 -9.90 8.82
N ALA A 133 -0.05 -9.64 9.03
CA ALA A 133 -1.12 -10.38 8.36
C ALA A 133 -1.09 -10.22 6.83
N PRO A 134 -0.97 -9.02 6.24
CA PRO A 134 -0.82 -8.86 4.79
C PRO A 134 0.42 -9.56 4.22
N LEU A 135 1.53 -9.62 4.98
CA LEU A 135 2.77 -10.25 4.53
C LEU A 135 2.67 -11.76 4.31
N GLN A 136 1.72 -12.43 4.99
CA GLN A 136 1.48 -13.86 4.79
C GLN A 136 0.94 -14.15 3.39
N HIS A 137 0.27 -13.18 2.79
CA HIS A 137 -0.41 -13.31 1.51
C HIS A 137 0.31 -12.60 0.37
N ALA A 138 1.08 -11.54 0.66
CA ALA A 138 1.79 -10.75 -0.35
C ALA A 138 2.94 -11.54 -1.00
N ASN A 139 3.13 -11.32 -2.30
CA ASN A 139 4.30 -11.75 -3.03
C ASN A 139 5.41 -10.69 -2.92
N TYR A 140 5.03 -9.41 -3.01
CA TYR A 140 5.95 -8.28 -2.98
C TYR A 140 5.54 -7.25 -1.94
N CYS A 141 6.54 -6.66 -1.30
CA CYS A 141 6.43 -5.48 -0.46
C CYS A 141 6.98 -4.27 -1.23
N LEU A 142 6.16 -3.26 -1.42
CA LEU A 142 6.54 -1.96 -1.96
C LEU A 142 6.64 -0.96 -0.80
N ILE A 143 7.77 -0.26 -0.68
CA ILE A 143 7.98 0.68 0.43
C ILE A 143 7.84 2.11 -0.09
N VAL A 144 6.88 2.85 0.44
CA VAL A 144 6.73 4.30 0.18
C VAL A 144 7.52 5.06 1.24
N THR A 145 8.42 5.92 0.80
CA THR A 145 9.30 6.71 1.68
C THR A 145 9.47 8.14 1.15
N ALA A 146 10.03 9.03 1.97
CA ALA A 146 10.49 10.35 1.54
C ALA A 146 11.99 10.50 1.80
N ASN A 147 12.58 11.55 1.21
CA ASN A 147 14.01 11.84 1.29
C ASN A 147 14.35 12.59 2.58
N ASP A 148 13.91 12.05 3.72
CA ASP A 148 14.18 12.55 5.06
C ASP A 148 14.58 11.41 6.01
N PHE A 149 15.28 11.78 7.09
CA PHE A 149 15.80 10.82 8.08
C PHE A 149 14.73 9.88 8.63
N ASP A 150 13.62 10.43 9.13
CA ASP A 150 12.58 9.65 9.78
C ASP A 150 11.92 8.64 8.84
N SER A 151 11.72 9.03 7.58
CA SER A 151 11.13 8.17 6.56
C SER A 151 12.08 7.04 6.16
N ILE A 152 13.38 7.32 6.05
CA ILE A 152 14.41 6.32 5.73
C ILE A 152 14.63 5.39 6.94
N PHE A 153 14.61 5.94 8.16
CA PHE A 153 14.70 5.12 9.37
C PHE A 153 13.52 4.14 9.47
N ALA A 154 12.30 4.61 9.21
CA ALA A 154 11.12 3.75 9.14
C ALA A 154 11.25 2.70 8.01
N MET A 155 11.76 3.09 6.84
CA MET A 155 12.05 2.17 5.73
C MET A 155 13.00 1.05 6.16
N ASN A 156 14.06 1.36 6.91
CA ASN A 156 14.99 0.34 7.42
C ASN A 156 14.29 -0.65 8.37
N ARG A 157 13.38 -0.18 9.22
CA ARG A 157 12.59 -1.08 10.10
C ARG A 157 11.70 -2.01 9.30
N ILE A 158 11.12 -1.52 8.21
CA ILE A 158 10.32 -2.35 7.30
C ILE A 158 11.20 -3.39 6.62
N VAL A 159 12.38 -3.02 6.11
CA VAL A 159 13.36 -3.97 5.52
C VAL A 159 13.71 -5.07 6.52
N GLN A 160 14.05 -4.71 7.76
CA GLN A 160 14.35 -5.66 8.82
C GLN A 160 13.21 -6.64 9.09
N ALA A 161 11.96 -6.13 9.08
CA ALA A 161 10.79 -6.94 9.28
C ALA A 161 10.54 -7.92 8.13
N ILE A 162 10.68 -7.45 6.89
CA ILE A 162 10.53 -8.30 5.69
C ILE A 162 11.61 -9.39 5.68
N GLN A 163 12.87 -9.07 5.98
CA GLN A 163 13.94 -10.06 6.10
C GLN A 163 13.61 -11.18 7.12
N ALA A 164 13.09 -10.78 8.29
CA ALA A 164 12.69 -11.74 9.32
C ALA A 164 11.54 -12.64 8.86
N LYS A 165 10.55 -12.08 8.14
CA LYS A 165 9.37 -12.80 7.65
C LYS A 165 9.65 -13.61 6.38
N ALA A 166 10.56 -13.18 5.52
CA ALA A 166 10.93 -13.88 4.29
C ALA A 166 11.45 -15.31 4.50
N LYS A 167 11.86 -15.64 5.73
CA LYS A 167 12.23 -17.01 6.12
C LYS A 167 11.05 -17.97 6.12
N ASN A 168 9.84 -17.48 6.41
CA ASN A 168 8.64 -18.30 6.59
C ASN A 168 7.52 -17.95 5.59
N TYR A 169 7.62 -16.81 4.90
CA TYR A 169 6.60 -16.30 3.96
C TYR A 169 7.20 -16.07 2.57
N LYS A 170 6.33 -16.10 1.56
CA LYS A 170 6.72 -15.84 0.16
C LYS A 170 7.09 -14.40 -0.13
N VAL A 171 6.76 -13.47 0.77
CA VAL A 171 6.97 -12.04 0.57
C VAL A 171 8.44 -11.69 0.34
N ARG A 172 8.68 -10.85 -0.65
CA ARG A 172 9.99 -10.29 -0.99
C ARG A 172 9.86 -8.78 -1.18
N LEU A 173 10.98 -8.08 -1.06
CA LEU A 173 11.03 -6.66 -1.37
C LEU A 173 10.92 -6.47 -2.89
N GLY A 174 9.98 -5.64 -3.34
CA GLY A 174 9.78 -5.30 -4.75
C GLY A 174 10.46 -3.99 -5.14
N GLY A 175 10.69 -3.11 -4.16
CA GLY A 175 11.37 -1.83 -4.38
C GLY A 175 10.79 -0.67 -3.55
N VAL A 176 11.29 0.51 -3.83
CA VAL A 176 11.00 1.75 -3.11
C VAL A 176 10.25 2.73 -4.02
N VAL A 177 9.24 3.38 -3.49
CA VAL A 177 8.59 4.56 -4.09
C VAL A 177 9.02 5.78 -3.30
N ALA A 178 9.84 6.63 -3.92
CA ALA A 178 10.18 7.94 -3.38
C ALA A 178 8.98 8.88 -3.57
N ASN A 179 8.40 9.36 -2.48
CA ASN A 179 7.22 10.21 -2.49
C ASN A 179 7.49 11.51 -1.74
N ARG A 180 6.84 12.61 -2.16
CA ARG A 180 6.97 13.94 -1.55
C ARG A 180 8.42 14.42 -1.41
N SER A 181 9.27 14.09 -2.36
CA SER A 181 10.70 14.39 -2.30
C SER A 181 11.12 15.18 -3.53
N ALA A 182 11.78 16.30 -3.33
CA ALA A 182 12.32 17.11 -4.43
C ALA A 182 13.43 16.35 -5.19
N ASP A 183 14.25 15.61 -4.44
CA ASP A 183 15.33 14.74 -4.88
C ASP A 183 15.30 13.41 -4.14
N THR A 184 16.26 12.51 -4.40
CA THR A 184 16.33 11.17 -3.82
C THR A 184 17.69 10.85 -3.19
N ASP A 185 18.52 11.85 -2.96
CA ASP A 185 19.93 11.67 -2.58
C ASP A 185 20.13 10.76 -1.36
N GLN A 186 19.32 10.95 -0.31
CA GLN A 186 19.42 10.14 0.91
C GLN A 186 18.83 8.73 0.69
N ILE A 187 17.73 8.65 -0.08
CA ILE A 187 17.15 7.36 -0.47
C ILE A 187 18.16 6.56 -1.29
N ASP A 188 18.85 7.19 -2.24
CA ASP A 188 19.80 6.52 -3.12
C ASP A 188 21.05 6.04 -2.34
N LYS A 189 21.54 6.83 -1.37
CA LYS A 189 22.60 6.38 -0.45
C LYS A 189 22.16 5.15 0.34
N PHE A 190 20.94 5.16 0.89
CA PHE A 190 20.40 4.02 1.63
C PHE A 190 20.21 2.80 0.72
N ASN A 191 19.65 2.98 -0.46
CA ASN A 191 19.43 1.92 -1.44
C ASN A 191 20.75 1.24 -1.84
N ALA A 192 21.79 2.02 -2.10
CA ALA A 192 23.12 1.52 -2.46
C ALA A 192 23.74 0.65 -1.34
N ARG A 193 23.46 0.97 -0.07
CA ARG A 193 23.97 0.20 1.08
C ARG A 193 23.16 -1.04 1.40
N THR A 194 21.88 -1.04 1.07
CA THR A 194 20.94 -2.10 1.47
C THR A 194 20.58 -3.06 0.34
N GLY A 195 20.88 -2.74 -0.92
CA GLY A 195 20.48 -3.52 -2.09
C GLY A 195 19.05 -3.25 -2.57
N LEU A 196 18.44 -2.15 -2.10
CA LEU A 196 17.15 -1.68 -2.60
C LEU A 196 17.30 -0.90 -3.91
N ARG A 197 16.18 -0.67 -4.59
CA ARG A 197 16.10 0.21 -5.76
C ARG A 197 14.83 1.06 -5.75
N THR A 198 14.95 2.27 -6.24
CA THR A 198 13.80 3.16 -6.46
C THR A 198 13.06 2.73 -7.73
N MET A 199 11.76 2.42 -7.58
CA MET A 199 10.86 2.01 -8.67
C MET A 199 10.13 3.20 -9.29
N ALA A 200 9.81 4.21 -8.48
CA ALA A 200 9.14 5.43 -8.91
C ALA A 200 9.53 6.60 -8.00
N HIS A 201 9.47 7.81 -8.55
CA HIS A 201 9.73 9.05 -7.81
C HIS A 201 8.60 10.05 -8.08
N PHE A 202 7.81 10.31 -7.03
CA PHE A 202 6.78 11.33 -7.03
C PHE A 202 7.27 12.54 -6.21
N LYS A 203 7.56 13.63 -6.90
CA LYS A 203 7.80 14.91 -6.25
C LYS A 203 6.55 15.37 -5.50
N ASP A 204 6.67 16.33 -4.60
CA ASP A 204 5.50 16.96 -3.98
C ASP A 204 4.72 17.74 -5.05
N VAL A 205 3.76 17.08 -5.68
CA VAL A 205 3.00 17.61 -6.79
C VAL A 205 1.61 18.00 -6.32
N ASP A 206 1.28 19.28 -6.46
CA ASP A 206 -0.05 19.81 -6.10
C ASP A 206 -1.20 19.05 -6.78
N ALA A 207 -0.96 18.49 -7.98
CA ALA A 207 -1.93 17.65 -8.69
C ALA A 207 -2.42 16.46 -7.85
N ILE A 208 -1.52 15.78 -7.13
CA ILE A 208 -1.89 14.65 -6.26
C ILE A 208 -2.72 15.13 -5.07
N ARG A 209 -2.36 16.27 -4.47
CA ARG A 209 -3.14 16.87 -3.39
C ARG A 209 -4.53 17.29 -3.86
N ARG A 210 -4.63 17.92 -5.03
CA ARG A 210 -5.90 18.34 -5.64
C ARG A 210 -6.82 17.16 -5.97
N SER A 211 -6.28 16.04 -6.49
CA SER A 211 -7.09 14.85 -6.76
C SER A 211 -7.73 14.30 -5.48
N ARG A 212 -6.96 14.23 -4.39
CA ARG A 212 -7.49 13.80 -3.09
C ARG A 212 -8.56 14.76 -2.53
N LEU A 213 -8.40 16.07 -2.69
CA LEU A 213 -9.43 17.05 -2.31
C LEU A 213 -10.72 16.91 -3.14
N LYS A 214 -10.59 16.53 -4.41
CA LYS A 214 -11.72 16.19 -5.29
C LYS A 214 -12.27 14.78 -5.07
N LYS A 215 -11.73 14.03 -4.10
CA LYS A 215 -12.11 12.65 -3.78
C LYS A 215 -11.96 11.70 -4.97
N CYS A 216 -10.95 11.89 -5.81
CA CYS A 216 -10.75 11.09 -7.01
C CYS A 216 -9.27 10.69 -7.17
N THR A 217 -9.02 9.74 -8.07
CA THR A 217 -7.66 9.36 -8.46
C THR A 217 -7.06 10.41 -9.39
N ILE A 218 -5.74 10.38 -9.58
CA ILE A 218 -5.06 11.24 -10.55
C ILE A 218 -5.56 11.00 -11.99
N PHE A 219 -6.11 9.80 -12.26
CA PHE A 219 -6.62 9.41 -13.57
C PHE A 219 -7.97 10.05 -13.94
N GLU A 220 -8.62 10.72 -12.99
CA GLU A 220 -9.90 11.43 -13.17
C GLU A 220 -9.73 12.95 -13.16
N MET A 221 -8.49 13.43 -13.01
CA MET A 221 -8.19 14.85 -13.10
C MET A 221 -8.23 15.33 -14.55
N ASP A 222 -8.10 16.63 -14.76
CA ASP A 222 -8.08 17.26 -16.08
C ASP A 222 -6.89 16.77 -16.92
N ASP A 223 -7.15 16.41 -18.17
CA ASP A 223 -6.14 15.93 -19.10
C ASP A 223 -5.21 17.02 -19.65
N ASP A 224 -5.64 18.28 -19.62
CA ASP A 224 -4.83 19.41 -20.12
C ASP A 224 -3.76 19.86 -19.13
N ASP A 225 -3.76 19.34 -17.89
CA ASP A 225 -2.76 19.62 -16.86
C ASP A 225 -1.50 18.75 -17.06
N GLU A 226 -0.40 19.37 -17.48
CA GLU A 226 0.87 18.66 -17.73
C GLU A 226 1.43 17.97 -16.48
N ALA A 227 1.24 18.54 -15.29
CA ALA A 227 1.65 17.93 -14.03
C ALA A 227 0.82 16.67 -13.74
N VAL A 228 -0.48 16.67 -14.03
CA VAL A 228 -1.36 15.50 -13.95
C VAL A 228 -0.87 14.41 -14.88
N GLN A 229 -0.58 14.76 -16.14
CA GLN A 229 -0.09 13.80 -17.13
C GLN A 229 1.25 13.17 -16.74
N ALA A 230 2.17 13.96 -16.17
CA ALA A 230 3.46 13.45 -15.72
C ALA A 230 3.27 12.42 -14.59
N VAL A 231 2.42 12.71 -13.61
CA VAL A 231 2.11 11.79 -12.50
C VAL A 231 1.42 10.52 -13.01
N ARG A 232 0.47 10.62 -13.93
CA ARG A 232 -0.19 9.45 -14.56
C ARG A 232 0.81 8.54 -15.25
N ARG A 233 1.71 9.12 -16.06
CA ARG A 233 2.75 8.32 -16.74
C ARG A 233 3.62 7.58 -15.75
N GLU A 234 4.00 8.22 -14.64
CA GLU A 234 4.83 7.58 -13.62
C GLU A 234 4.11 6.43 -12.90
N TYR A 235 2.81 6.57 -12.57
CA TYR A 235 2.02 5.46 -12.01
C TYR A 235 1.83 4.32 -13.02
N LEU A 236 1.58 4.62 -14.29
CA LEU A 236 1.48 3.58 -15.35
C LEU A 236 2.81 2.85 -15.51
N ARG A 237 3.95 3.58 -15.53
CA ARG A 237 5.29 3.01 -15.60
C ARG A 237 5.57 2.10 -14.39
N LEU A 238 5.22 2.55 -13.18
CA LEU A 238 5.36 1.75 -11.96
C LEU A 238 4.51 0.47 -12.05
N ALA A 239 3.24 0.60 -12.45
CA ALA A 239 2.34 -0.54 -12.59
C ALA A 239 2.86 -1.56 -13.61
N GLN A 240 3.31 -1.10 -14.77
CA GLN A 240 3.88 -1.96 -15.80
C GLN A 240 5.15 -2.67 -15.32
N ASN A 241 6.06 -1.95 -14.68
CA ASN A 241 7.26 -2.55 -14.08
C ASN A 241 6.91 -3.62 -13.03
N MET A 242 5.88 -3.39 -12.21
CA MET A 242 5.43 -4.38 -11.22
C MET A 242 4.80 -5.62 -11.85
N LEU A 243 4.24 -5.52 -13.05
CA LEU A 243 3.68 -6.68 -13.77
C LEU A 243 4.74 -7.50 -14.51
N GLU A 244 5.72 -6.84 -15.11
CA GLU A 244 6.61 -7.44 -16.09
C GLU A 244 8.03 -7.66 -15.57
N ASN A 245 8.53 -6.76 -14.72
CA ASN A 245 9.95 -6.64 -14.41
C ASN A 245 10.27 -6.65 -12.91
N VAL A 246 9.30 -6.96 -12.05
CA VAL A 246 9.60 -6.99 -10.62
C VAL A 246 10.41 -8.23 -10.29
N GLU A 247 11.66 -8.02 -9.90
CA GLU A 247 12.52 -9.06 -9.33
C GLU A 247 12.54 -8.94 -7.81
N PRO A 248 12.53 -10.07 -7.10
CA PRO A 248 12.73 -10.08 -5.66
C PRO A 248 14.08 -9.45 -5.29
N LEU A 249 14.06 -8.45 -4.40
CA LEU A 249 15.29 -7.83 -3.91
C LEU A 249 15.76 -8.52 -2.62
N GLU A 250 17.02 -8.90 -2.60
CA GLU A 250 17.71 -9.34 -1.38
C GLU A 250 18.33 -8.10 -0.72
N ALA A 251 17.56 -7.44 0.13
CA ALA A 251 18.04 -6.27 0.82
C ALA A 251 18.48 -6.60 2.24
N THR A 252 19.48 -5.89 2.74
CA THR A 252 20.00 -6.04 4.11
C THR A 252 19.74 -4.76 4.89
N SER A 253 19.05 -4.87 6.03
CA SER A 253 18.82 -3.73 6.94
C SER A 253 20.13 -3.28 7.60
N LEU A 254 20.24 -1.99 7.86
CA LEU A 254 21.35 -1.39 8.59
C LEU A 254 21.09 -1.40 10.11
N LYS A 255 22.16 -1.38 10.90
CA LYS A 255 22.09 -1.07 12.35
C LYS A 255 21.80 0.41 12.54
N ASP A 256 21.22 0.77 13.67
CA ASP A 256 20.81 2.15 13.94
C ASP A 256 21.97 3.14 13.79
N ARG A 257 23.15 2.82 14.35
CA ARG A 257 24.33 3.65 14.21
C ARG A 257 24.77 3.83 12.75
N GLU A 258 24.69 2.77 11.95
CA GLU A 258 25.06 2.83 10.53
C GLU A 258 24.13 3.75 9.72
N ILE A 259 22.85 3.88 10.13
CA ILE A 259 21.92 4.83 9.49
C ILE A 259 22.26 6.25 9.88
N PHE A 260 22.55 6.51 11.16
CA PHE A 260 22.94 7.83 11.63
C PHE A 260 24.21 8.31 10.89
N ASP A 261 25.24 7.46 10.85
CA ASP A 261 26.48 7.73 10.13
C ASP A 261 26.22 7.99 8.62
N LEU A 262 25.37 7.14 7.97
CA LEU A 262 25.07 7.24 6.54
C LEU A 262 24.37 8.55 6.17
N LEU A 263 23.48 9.03 7.04
CA LEU A 263 22.63 10.20 6.77
C LEU A 263 23.20 11.50 7.39
N GLY A 264 24.39 11.42 8.05
CA GLY A 264 25.11 12.60 8.56
C GLY A 264 24.53 13.16 9.86
N PHE A 265 24.03 12.28 10.75
CA PHE A 265 23.51 12.63 12.08
C PHE A 265 24.41 12.12 13.21
N ASP A 266 25.74 12.20 13.02
CA ASP A 266 26.78 11.86 14.04
C ASP A 266 26.86 12.90 15.18
#